data_6a2b3b16c21ef1cd8cfce9b6c27c6eba
#
_entry.id   6a2b3b16c21ef1cd8cfce9b6c27c6eba
#
_cell.length_a   1.000
_cell.length_b   1.000
_cell.length_c   1.000
_cell.angle_alpha   90.00
_cell.angle_beta   90.00
_cell.angle_gamma   90.00
#
_symmetry.space_group_name_H-M   'P 1'
#
loop_
_entity.id
_entity.type
_entity.pdbx_description
1 polymer ?
#
loop_
_entity_poly.entity_id
_entity_poly.type
_entity_poly.pdbx_seq_one_letter_code
_entity_poly.pdbx_strand_id
1 'polypeptide(L)'
;CEFVEADDYPDAMKLLKEYPNLVTFRTFSKMYGLAGLRIGYLAGSRDVVDVIRRTCIVYSVNGLAQEAALAAIGDDEHVARTRRHVNAEKAYLLEELSRLGVETHAGEGCYVMVRLPVSDTLVYRQLMARGVMIRTMTGFRFPNWIRVSIGVHEAMEDFIRGLGEILSDREGVL
;
A
#
# COMPACT_ATOMS: atom_id res chain seq x y z
N CYS A 1 -6.48 4.18 -10.53
CA CYS A 1 -5.68 4.23 -9.31
C CYS A 1 -4.45 5.09 -9.57
N GLU A 2 -4.12 5.98 -8.65
CA GLU A 2 -3.12 7.03 -8.87
C GLU A 2 -1.68 6.49 -9.00
N PHE A 3 -1.41 5.26 -8.52
CA PHE A 3 -0.11 4.59 -8.64
C PHE A 3 0.03 3.75 -9.91
N VAL A 4 -1.07 3.44 -10.60
CA VAL A 4 -1.08 2.55 -11.76
C VAL A 4 -0.41 3.20 -12.95
N GLU A 5 0.51 2.46 -13.59
CA GLU A 5 1.14 2.81 -14.87
C GLU A 5 0.86 1.76 -15.95
N ALA A 6 0.33 0.59 -15.58
CA ALA A 6 0.00 -0.46 -16.55
C ALA A 6 -1.20 -0.06 -17.41
N ASP A 7 -1.02 -0.11 -18.72
CA ASP A 7 -2.04 0.29 -19.72
C ASP A 7 -3.26 -0.64 -19.72
N ASP A 8 -3.08 -1.90 -19.30
CA ASP A 8 -4.11 -2.93 -19.24
C ASP A 8 -4.86 -2.97 -17.90
N TYR A 9 -4.55 -2.06 -16.98
CA TYR A 9 -5.22 -2.02 -15.68
C TYR A 9 -6.68 -1.59 -15.83
N PRO A 10 -7.64 -2.35 -15.25
CA PRO A 10 -9.06 -2.07 -15.41
C PRO A 10 -9.45 -0.68 -14.88
N ASP A 11 -10.07 0.12 -15.73
CA ASP A 11 -10.67 1.40 -15.32
C ASP A 11 -12.01 1.16 -14.64
N ALA A 12 -12.01 1.13 -13.32
CA ALA A 12 -13.20 0.90 -12.52
C ALA A 12 -14.34 1.91 -12.80
N MET A 13 -14.01 3.15 -13.21
CA MET A 13 -15.01 4.16 -13.53
C MET A 13 -15.75 3.84 -14.83
N LYS A 14 -15.07 3.23 -15.81
CA LYS A 14 -15.72 2.73 -17.04
C LYS A 14 -16.62 1.54 -16.72
N LEU A 15 -16.14 0.62 -15.88
CA LEU A 15 -16.90 -0.58 -15.48
C LEU A 15 -18.19 -0.26 -14.72
N LEU A 16 -18.28 0.87 -14.02
CA LEU A 16 -19.51 1.29 -13.34
C LEU A 16 -20.71 1.44 -14.29
N LYS A 17 -20.48 1.68 -15.59
CA LYS A 17 -21.53 1.79 -16.59
C LYS A 17 -22.09 0.43 -17.00
N GLU A 18 -21.29 -0.61 -16.89
CA GLU A 18 -21.62 -1.98 -17.32
C GLU A 18 -22.16 -2.82 -16.14
N TYR A 19 -21.69 -2.54 -14.93
CA TYR A 19 -22.02 -3.31 -13.73
C TYR A 19 -22.73 -2.45 -12.69
N PRO A 20 -24.06 -2.44 -12.65
CA PRO A 20 -24.83 -1.56 -11.75
C PRO A 20 -24.66 -1.87 -10.27
N ASN A 21 -24.17 -3.06 -9.92
CA ASN A 21 -23.85 -3.49 -8.56
C ASN A 21 -22.37 -3.24 -8.17
N LEU A 22 -21.56 -2.69 -9.06
CA LEU A 22 -20.18 -2.36 -8.77
C LEU A 22 -20.09 -1.09 -7.92
N VAL A 23 -19.19 -1.09 -6.96
CA VAL A 23 -18.79 0.09 -6.18
C VAL A 23 -17.28 0.20 -6.21
N THR A 24 -16.76 1.36 -6.53
CA THR A 24 -15.33 1.65 -6.44
C THR A 24 -15.05 2.59 -5.27
N PHE A 25 -14.00 2.28 -4.50
CA PHE A 25 -13.55 3.10 -3.38
C PHE A 25 -12.23 3.78 -3.73
N ARG A 26 -12.08 5.03 -3.34
CA ARG A 26 -10.86 5.82 -3.49
C ARG A 26 -10.47 6.46 -2.16
N THR A 27 -9.19 6.62 -1.94
CA THR A 27 -8.68 7.18 -0.69
C THR A 27 -7.67 8.29 -0.94
N PHE A 28 -7.70 9.31 -0.13
CA PHE A 28 -6.67 10.34 -0.08
C PHE A 28 -5.51 9.98 0.87
N SER A 29 -5.58 8.83 1.52
CA SER A 29 -4.63 8.42 2.57
C SER A 29 -3.24 8.06 2.05
N LYS A 30 -3.06 7.75 0.75
CA LYS A 30 -1.80 7.24 0.19
C LYS A 30 -1.15 8.28 -0.71
N MET A 31 -1.48 8.29 -1.99
CA MET A 31 -0.92 9.18 -3.00
C MET A 31 -0.91 10.66 -2.55
N TYR A 32 -2.01 11.11 -1.97
CA TYR A 32 -2.21 12.50 -1.55
C TYR A 32 -1.70 12.82 -0.13
N GLY A 33 -1.16 11.84 0.60
CA GLY A 33 -0.58 12.05 1.94
C GLY A 33 -1.56 12.42 3.05
N LEU A 34 -2.88 12.36 2.81
CA LEU A 34 -3.91 12.85 3.74
C LEU A 34 -4.47 11.75 4.68
N ALA A 35 -3.65 10.77 5.05
CA ALA A 35 -4.08 9.64 5.88
C ALA A 35 -4.69 10.06 7.22
N GLY A 36 -4.14 11.11 7.87
CA GLY A 36 -4.61 11.64 9.14
C GLY A 36 -5.98 12.31 9.07
N LEU A 37 -6.39 12.80 7.90
CA LEU A 37 -7.65 13.51 7.71
C LEU A 37 -8.86 12.59 7.51
N ARG A 38 -8.65 11.29 7.36
CA ARG A 38 -9.70 10.27 7.25
C ARG A 38 -10.71 10.57 6.14
N ILE A 39 -10.24 10.87 4.94
CA ILE A 39 -11.08 11.20 3.78
C ILE A 39 -10.84 10.23 2.62
N GLY A 40 -11.92 9.91 1.94
CA GLY A 40 -12.01 9.12 0.75
C GLY A 40 -13.38 9.28 0.13
N TYR A 41 -13.61 8.65 -1.01
CA TYR A 41 -14.92 8.65 -1.66
C TYR A 41 -15.23 7.30 -2.27
N LEU A 42 -16.48 7.09 -2.57
CA LEU A 42 -16.94 5.96 -3.36
C LEU A 42 -17.76 6.43 -4.57
N ALA A 43 -17.73 5.65 -5.61
CA ALA A 43 -18.58 5.82 -6.77
C ALA A 43 -19.32 4.51 -7.08
N GLY A 44 -20.58 4.62 -7.49
CA GLY A 44 -21.45 3.49 -7.81
C GLY A 44 -22.75 3.96 -8.43
N SER A 45 -23.67 3.04 -8.76
CA SER A 45 -25.01 3.41 -9.20
C SER A 45 -25.75 4.16 -8.09
N ARG A 46 -26.71 5.00 -8.50
CA ARG A 46 -27.49 5.81 -7.56
C ARG A 46 -28.16 4.97 -6.48
N ASP A 47 -28.76 3.86 -6.86
CA ASP A 47 -29.47 2.99 -5.91
C ASP A 47 -28.55 2.41 -4.85
N VAL A 48 -27.36 1.97 -5.24
CA VAL A 48 -26.34 1.44 -4.32
C VAL A 48 -25.79 2.54 -3.41
N VAL A 49 -25.47 3.71 -3.97
CA VAL A 49 -24.98 4.87 -3.19
C VAL A 49 -26.03 5.33 -2.17
N ASP A 50 -27.30 5.36 -2.54
CA ASP A 50 -28.39 5.77 -1.64
C ASP A 50 -28.58 4.79 -0.47
N VAL A 51 -28.37 3.49 -0.69
CA VAL A 51 -28.35 2.49 0.40
C VAL A 51 -27.18 2.74 1.33
N ILE A 52 -25.97 2.94 0.79
CA ILE A 52 -24.77 3.20 1.60
C ILE A 52 -24.92 4.50 2.41
N ARG A 53 -25.48 5.56 1.81
CA ARG A 53 -25.72 6.83 2.51
C ARG A 53 -26.58 6.69 3.77
N ARG A 54 -27.55 5.78 3.77
CA ARG A 54 -28.40 5.52 4.95
C ARG A 54 -27.63 4.93 6.13
N THR A 55 -26.46 4.35 5.89
CA THR A 55 -25.57 3.79 6.92
C THR A 55 -24.43 4.72 7.33
N CYS A 56 -24.25 5.85 6.61
CA CYS A 56 -23.19 6.80 6.90
C CYS A 56 -23.50 7.60 8.18
N ILE A 57 -22.48 7.82 8.97
CA ILE A 57 -22.54 8.72 10.12
C ILE A 57 -22.65 10.16 9.62
N VAL A 58 -23.59 10.92 10.17
CA VAL A 58 -23.76 12.34 9.85
C VAL A 58 -22.46 13.10 10.21
N TYR A 59 -22.03 13.99 9.32
CA TYR A 59 -20.79 14.76 9.47
C TYR A 59 -19.50 13.90 9.56
N SER A 60 -19.49 12.74 8.94
CA SER A 60 -18.35 11.79 8.95
C SER A 60 -17.06 12.37 8.36
N VAL A 61 -17.14 13.38 7.49
CA VAL A 61 -15.99 14.08 6.90
C VAL A 61 -15.97 15.53 7.37
N ASN A 62 -14.91 15.92 8.07
CA ASN A 62 -14.76 17.28 8.57
C ASN A 62 -14.42 18.29 7.45
N GLY A 63 -14.71 19.58 7.67
CA GLY A 63 -14.50 20.62 6.65
C GLY A 63 -13.06 20.80 6.23
N LEU A 64 -12.09 20.70 7.16
CA LEU A 64 -10.66 20.81 6.83
C LEU A 64 -10.21 19.67 5.90
N ALA A 65 -10.73 18.45 6.10
CA ALA A 65 -10.43 17.33 5.22
C ALA A 65 -10.96 17.57 3.80
N GLN A 66 -12.14 18.18 3.66
CA GLN A 66 -12.74 18.49 2.36
C GLN A 66 -11.90 19.53 1.60
N GLU A 67 -11.51 20.62 2.26
CA GLU A 67 -10.66 21.66 1.67
C GLU A 67 -9.27 21.10 1.28
N ALA A 68 -8.66 20.30 2.17
CA ALA A 68 -7.38 19.65 1.87
C ALA A 68 -7.49 18.68 0.67
N ALA A 69 -8.57 17.93 0.57
CA ALA A 69 -8.79 17.02 -0.57
C ALA A 69 -8.99 17.79 -1.88
N LEU A 70 -9.73 18.91 -1.86
CA LEU A 70 -9.91 19.78 -3.04
C LEU A 70 -8.56 20.34 -3.52
N ALA A 71 -7.73 20.82 -2.60
CA ALA A 71 -6.38 21.29 -2.94
C ALA A 71 -5.51 20.15 -3.51
N ALA A 72 -5.55 18.98 -2.87
CA ALA A 72 -4.72 17.83 -3.26
C ALA A 72 -5.09 17.25 -4.64
N ILE A 73 -6.36 17.27 -5.05
CA ILE A 73 -6.78 16.81 -6.39
C ILE A 73 -6.14 17.65 -7.50
N GLY A 74 -5.92 18.94 -7.27
CA GLY A 74 -5.30 19.85 -8.24
C GLY A 74 -3.77 19.85 -8.24
N ASP A 75 -3.13 19.09 -7.35
CA ASP A 75 -1.65 19.06 -7.24
C ASP A 75 -1.04 17.91 -8.08
N ASP A 76 -1.05 18.09 -9.39
CA ASP A 76 -0.50 17.14 -10.34
C ASP A 76 1.02 16.93 -10.16
N GLU A 77 1.73 17.96 -9.69
CA GLU A 77 3.17 17.88 -9.42
C GLU A 77 3.46 16.92 -8.27
N HIS A 78 2.72 17.04 -7.17
CA HIS A 78 2.83 16.12 -6.04
C HIS A 78 2.54 14.68 -6.46
N VAL A 79 1.46 14.46 -7.21
CA VAL A 79 1.08 13.13 -7.72
C VAL A 79 2.18 12.54 -8.59
N ALA A 80 2.70 13.31 -9.54
CA ALA A 80 3.77 12.85 -10.43
C ALA A 80 5.08 12.55 -9.68
N ARG A 81 5.46 13.40 -8.72
CA ARG A 81 6.65 13.20 -7.88
C ARG A 81 6.52 11.96 -7.01
N THR A 82 5.38 11.79 -6.35
CA THR A 82 5.11 10.63 -5.47
C THR A 82 5.09 9.33 -6.26
N ARG A 83 4.49 9.32 -7.45
CA ARG A 83 4.46 8.14 -8.33
C ARG A 83 5.88 7.74 -8.76
N ARG A 84 6.67 8.68 -9.25
CA ARG A 84 8.07 8.41 -9.64
C ARG A 84 8.88 7.84 -8.48
N HIS A 85 8.75 8.43 -7.28
CA HIS A 85 9.44 7.96 -6.08
C HIS A 85 9.03 6.52 -5.74
N VAL A 86 7.73 6.24 -5.63
CA VAL A 86 7.24 4.90 -5.27
C VAL A 86 7.68 3.84 -6.28
N ASN A 87 7.67 4.15 -7.58
CA ASN A 87 8.08 3.20 -8.60
C ASN A 87 9.59 2.95 -8.57
N ALA A 88 10.41 3.99 -8.38
CA ALA A 88 11.86 3.84 -8.24
C ALA A 88 12.23 2.99 -7.00
N GLU A 89 11.65 3.29 -5.86
CA GLU A 89 11.91 2.55 -4.62
C GLU A 89 11.35 1.12 -4.65
N LYS A 90 10.23 0.89 -5.34
CA LYS A 90 9.70 -0.45 -5.56
C LYS A 90 10.66 -1.28 -6.41
N ALA A 91 11.19 -0.71 -7.50
CA ALA A 91 12.17 -1.40 -8.35
C ALA A 91 13.43 -1.76 -7.56
N TYR A 92 13.99 -0.82 -6.80
CA TYR A 92 15.11 -1.06 -5.90
C TYR A 92 14.83 -2.19 -4.92
N LEU A 93 13.68 -2.12 -4.22
CA LEU A 93 13.30 -3.12 -3.22
C LEU A 93 13.16 -4.52 -3.84
N LEU A 94 12.57 -4.65 -5.01
CA LEU A 94 12.41 -5.93 -5.71
C LEU A 94 13.76 -6.52 -6.14
N GLU A 95 14.69 -5.69 -6.61
CA GLU A 95 16.03 -6.10 -6.99
C GLU A 95 16.80 -6.64 -5.76
N GLU A 96 16.81 -5.90 -4.65
CA GLU A 96 17.50 -6.32 -3.43
C GLU A 96 16.89 -7.59 -2.81
N LEU A 97 15.56 -7.70 -2.78
CA LEU A 97 14.87 -8.90 -2.32
C LEU A 97 15.18 -10.12 -3.19
N SER A 98 15.32 -9.93 -4.51
CA SER A 98 15.76 -10.99 -5.43
C SER A 98 17.18 -11.46 -5.11
N ARG A 99 18.10 -10.55 -4.73
CA ARG A 99 19.47 -10.89 -4.30
C ARG A 99 19.47 -11.70 -2.99
N LEU A 100 18.50 -11.44 -2.10
CA LEU A 100 18.30 -12.22 -0.87
C LEU A 100 17.63 -13.57 -1.11
N GLY A 101 17.23 -13.89 -2.35
CA GLY A 101 16.63 -15.17 -2.71
C GLY A 101 15.21 -15.37 -2.16
N VAL A 102 14.49 -14.32 -1.81
CA VAL A 102 13.12 -14.41 -1.29
C VAL A 102 12.10 -14.20 -2.39
N GLU A 103 10.99 -14.95 -2.32
CA GLU A 103 9.86 -14.79 -3.24
C GLU A 103 9.11 -13.48 -2.95
N THR A 104 8.79 -12.73 -4.00
CA THR A 104 8.07 -11.48 -3.90
C THR A 104 6.84 -11.45 -4.78
N HIS A 105 5.81 -10.71 -4.35
CA HIS A 105 4.65 -10.38 -5.17
C HIS A 105 4.36 -8.89 -5.06
N ALA A 106 4.45 -8.18 -6.17
CA ALA A 106 4.19 -6.75 -6.26
C ALA A 106 3.09 -6.47 -7.26
N GLY A 107 2.12 -5.65 -6.85
CA GLY A 107 1.13 -5.06 -7.75
C GLY A 107 1.44 -3.58 -7.98
N GLU A 108 0.45 -2.86 -8.53
CA GLU A 108 0.56 -1.42 -8.83
C GLU A 108 0.55 -0.53 -7.56
N GLY A 109 0.22 -1.08 -6.40
CA GLY A 109 0.16 -0.32 -5.16
C GLY A 109 1.52 0.06 -4.58
N CYS A 110 1.50 0.81 -3.47
CA CYS A 110 2.68 1.31 -2.77
C CYS A 110 3.22 0.31 -1.72
N TYR A 111 3.20 -0.98 -2.01
CA TYR A 111 3.75 -2.02 -1.14
C TYR A 111 4.17 -3.26 -1.94
N VAL A 112 5.01 -4.08 -1.32
CA VAL A 112 5.45 -5.39 -1.83
C VAL A 112 5.11 -6.45 -0.79
N MET A 113 4.63 -7.60 -1.25
CA MET A 113 4.49 -8.81 -0.44
C MET A 113 5.75 -9.64 -0.57
N VAL A 114 6.29 -10.12 0.55
CA VAL A 114 7.51 -10.92 0.60
C VAL A 114 7.23 -12.22 1.34
N ARG A 115 7.56 -13.34 0.73
CA ARG A 115 7.47 -14.66 1.36
C ARG A 115 8.78 -14.99 2.05
N LEU A 116 8.68 -15.33 3.31
CA LEU A 116 9.84 -15.64 4.16
C LEU A 116 9.99 -17.17 4.30
N PRO A 117 11.21 -17.69 4.36
CA PRO A 117 11.46 -19.11 4.69
C PRO A 117 11.14 -19.44 6.14
N VAL A 118 10.74 -18.45 6.93
CA VAL A 118 10.54 -18.51 8.38
C VAL A 118 9.29 -17.74 8.81
N SER A 119 8.93 -17.84 10.10
CA SER A 119 7.76 -17.15 10.65
C SER A 119 7.86 -15.62 10.47
N ASP A 120 6.83 -15.04 9.83
CA ASP A 120 6.67 -13.59 9.69
C ASP A 120 6.65 -12.87 11.04
N THR A 121 6.08 -13.48 12.08
CA THR A 121 6.05 -12.93 13.45
C THR A 121 7.45 -12.84 14.05
N LEU A 122 8.30 -13.83 13.78
CA LEU A 122 9.68 -13.81 14.26
C LEU A 122 10.48 -12.71 13.58
N VAL A 123 10.42 -12.64 12.24
CA VAL A 123 11.10 -11.58 11.46
C VAL A 123 10.60 -10.20 11.87
N TYR A 124 9.29 -10.03 12.07
CA TYR A 124 8.72 -8.78 12.58
C TYR A 124 9.36 -8.34 13.89
N ARG A 125 9.48 -9.25 14.88
CA ARG A 125 10.07 -8.91 16.18
C ARG A 125 11.54 -8.50 16.05
N GLN A 126 12.29 -9.19 15.23
CA GLN A 126 13.72 -8.89 15.02
C GLN A 126 13.94 -7.59 14.25
N LEU A 127 13.12 -7.30 13.24
CA LEU A 127 13.15 -6.02 12.52
C LEU A 127 12.70 -4.88 13.42
N MET A 128 11.66 -5.08 14.22
CA MET A 128 11.19 -4.07 15.18
C MET A 128 12.26 -3.71 16.22
N ALA A 129 13.04 -4.67 16.69
CA ALA A 129 14.19 -4.41 17.58
C ALA A 129 15.29 -3.58 16.92
N ARG A 130 15.34 -3.54 15.58
CA ARG A 130 16.24 -2.71 14.76
C ARG A 130 15.58 -1.38 14.30
N GLY A 131 14.38 -1.06 14.81
CA GLY A 131 13.65 0.16 14.44
C GLY A 131 12.85 0.06 13.14
N VAL A 132 12.79 -1.12 12.49
CA VAL A 132 12.07 -1.32 11.23
C VAL A 132 10.73 -1.99 11.48
N MET A 133 9.64 -1.32 11.11
CA MET A 133 8.27 -1.85 11.23
C MET A 133 7.72 -2.30 9.88
N ILE A 134 7.29 -3.56 9.83
CA ILE A 134 6.60 -4.16 8.67
C ILE A 134 5.22 -4.70 9.09
N ARG A 135 4.44 -5.19 8.16
CA ARG A 135 3.17 -5.84 8.45
C ARG A 135 3.28 -7.35 8.31
N THR A 136 3.04 -8.10 9.38
CA THR A 136 2.86 -9.56 9.31
C THR A 136 1.53 -9.90 8.63
N MET A 137 1.50 -11.00 7.90
CA MET A 137 0.33 -11.40 7.13
C MET A 137 -0.35 -12.67 7.66
N THR A 138 0.20 -13.31 8.70
CA THR A 138 -0.43 -14.46 9.37
C THR A 138 -1.86 -14.16 9.81
N GLY A 139 -2.14 -12.98 10.36
CA GLY A 139 -3.50 -12.56 10.74
C GLY A 139 -4.48 -12.43 9.57
N PHE A 140 -4.00 -12.40 8.34
CA PHE A 140 -4.78 -12.41 7.08
C PHE A 140 -4.80 -13.79 6.42
N ARG A 141 -4.39 -14.85 7.12
CA ARG A 141 -4.28 -16.24 6.63
C ARG A 141 -3.20 -16.44 5.56
N PHE A 142 -2.17 -15.61 5.55
CA PHE A 142 -0.95 -15.77 4.74
C PHE A 142 0.25 -15.95 5.66
N PRO A 143 0.45 -17.15 6.26
CA PRO A 143 1.58 -17.39 7.14
C PRO A 143 2.90 -17.27 6.37
N ASN A 144 3.93 -16.79 7.06
CA ASN A 144 5.26 -16.54 6.51
C ASN A 144 5.32 -15.45 5.42
N TRP A 145 4.29 -14.65 5.26
CA TRP A 145 4.30 -13.48 4.41
C TRP A 145 4.38 -12.21 5.24
N ILE A 146 5.10 -11.25 4.72
CA ILE A 146 5.09 -9.87 5.21
C ILE A 146 4.68 -8.92 4.10
N ARG A 147 4.12 -7.78 4.48
CA ARG A 147 3.87 -6.66 3.59
C ARG A 147 4.78 -5.51 3.96
N VAL A 148 5.56 -5.05 3.01
CA VAL A 148 6.49 -3.94 3.13
C VAL A 148 5.92 -2.77 2.36
N SER A 149 5.66 -1.66 3.04
CA SER A 149 5.24 -0.41 2.39
C SER A 149 6.44 0.30 1.81
N ILE A 150 6.29 0.86 0.62
CA ILE A 150 7.33 1.68 0.01
C ILE A 150 7.45 2.99 0.79
N GLY A 151 8.65 3.29 1.26
CA GLY A 151 9.00 4.48 2.02
C GLY A 151 10.08 5.31 1.32
N VAL A 152 10.82 6.08 2.11
CA VAL A 152 12.03 6.77 1.64
C VAL A 152 13.17 5.76 1.47
N HIS A 153 14.14 6.09 0.61
CA HIS A 153 15.24 5.18 0.25
C HIS A 153 15.97 4.61 1.47
N GLU A 154 16.34 5.46 2.40
CA GLU A 154 17.02 5.09 3.66
C GLU A 154 16.25 4.02 4.48
N ALA A 155 14.91 4.12 4.52
CA ALA A 155 14.08 3.12 5.18
C ALA A 155 14.02 1.79 4.42
N MET A 156 14.13 1.82 3.08
CA MET A 156 14.23 0.61 2.26
C MET A 156 15.58 -0.08 2.46
N GLU A 157 16.68 0.68 2.52
CA GLU A 157 18.00 0.16 2.84
C GLU A 157 18.05 -0.48 4.22
N ASP A 158 17.51 0.19 5.25
CA ASP A 158 17.45 -0.35 6.62
C ASP A 158 16.66 -1.66 6.69
N PHE A 159 15.55 -1.74 5.96
CA PHE A 159 14.76 -2.97 5.87
C PHE A 159 15.56 -4.10 5.21
N ILE A 160 16.19 -3.85 4.05
CA ILE A 160 16.96 -4.86 3.31
C ILE A 160 18.15 -5.35 4.16
N ARG A 161 18.89 -4.44 4.77
CA ARG A 161 20.01 -4.78 5.67
C ARG A 161 19.54 -5.66 6.82
N GLY A 162 18.50 -5.22 7.54
CA GLY A 162 17.97 -5.96 8.68
C GLY A 162 17.39 -7.33 8.29
N LEU A 163 16.73 -7.45 7.14
CA LEU A 163 16.23 -8.72 6.65
C LEU A 163 17.39 -9.66 6.25
N GLY A 164 18.41 -9.14 5.56
CA GLY A 164 19.60 -9.90 5.16
C GLY A 164 20.35 -10.49 6.36
N GLU A 165 20.58 -9.70 7.43
CA GLU A 165 21.17 -10.18 8.68
C GLU A 165 20.34 -11.33 9.30
N ILE A 166 19.01 -11.15 9.37
CA ILE A 166 18.11 -12.15 9.97
C ILE A 166 18.12 -13.46 9.19
N LEU A 167 18.21 -13.40 7.87
CA LEU A 167 18.25 -14.60 7.04
C LEU A 167 19.61 -15.30 7.09
N SER A 168 20.72 -14.54 7.11
CA SER A 168 22.09 -15.07 7.18
C SER A 168 22.43 -15.73 8.52
N ASP A 169 21.94 -15.19 9.64
CA ASP A 169 22.16 -15.78 10.98
C ASP A 169 21.61 -17.21 11.11
N ARG A 170 20.78 -17.64 10.17
CA ARG A 170 20.18 -18.99 10.17
C ARG A 170 20.88 -20.00 9.30
N GLU A 171 21.60 -19.56 8.27
CA GLU A 171 22.41 -20.46 7.44
C GLU A 171 23.63 -21.00 8.23
N GLY A 172 24.01 -20.33 9.31
CA GLY A 172 25.09 -20.77 10.23
C GLY A 172 24.64 -21.75 11.32
N VAL A 173 23.36 -22.12 11.40
CA VAL A 173 22.78 -23.00 12.46
C VAL A 173 22.25 -24.32 11.88
N LEU A 174 22.37 -24.55 10.58
CA LEU A 174 22.14 -25.82 9.90
C LEU A 174 23.49 -26.48 9.59
#